data_70e3291eef24f20a7766452f0987ec3e
#
_entry.id   70e3291eef24f20a7766452f0987ec3e
#
_cell.length_a   1.000
_cell.length_b   1.000
_cell.length_c   1.000
_cell.angle_alpha   90.00
_cell.angle_beta   90.00
_cell.angle_gamma   90.00
#
_symmetry.space_group_name_H-M   'P 1'
#
loop_
_entity.id
_entity.type
_entity.pdbx_description
1 polymer ?
#
loop_
_entity_poly.entity_id
_entity_poly.type
_entity_poly.pdbx_seq_one_letter_code
_entity_poly.pdbx_strand_id
1 'polypeptide(L)'
;TSPACTELETLVLDWLIEACGLPDRFHSSGPGGGVIQDSASSASLCAVLAARDRLGGAAELPRMRIYTSAQAHSSIEKDVLVAGFAREQLRAVPTDVDFAMDADVLADMVAADVAEGLLPCLVVATVGTTSSGAIDPVARVCDIAGPVGAWVHVDAAWAGSATVCPEHRHLLDGLDRVDSYCFNPHKWLLTNFDCSAFYVADSEPLLGSLSIVPDYLRNAASDAGEVVDYRDWQVPLGRRFRALKLWFVLRSYGIEGLRAHIRAHVAAAADLADRMAANPALELAAPLSLGLVCLRHVDGDEASERLLTAVNSSGRAFLTHTRLDDRYVLRVAVGGTWTTAEHVTELAELLNELA
;
A
#
# COMPACT_ATOMS: atom_id res chain seq x y z
N THR A 1 10.37 21.27 17.15
CA THR A 1 11.09 21.03 18.42
C THR A 1 12.34 20.15 18.25
N SER A 2 12.53 19.48 17.13
CA SER A 2 13.71 18.65 16.83
C SER A 2 14.18 18.87 15.39
N PRO A 3 14.86 19.98 15.10
CA PRO A 3 15.21 20.36 13.72
C PRO A 3 15.96 19.24 12.97
N ALA A 4 16.96 18.62 13.59
CA ALA A 4 17.73 17.54 12.98
C ALA A 4 16.88 16.30 12.64
N CYS A 5 15.85 15.99 13.44
CA CYS A 5 14.95 14.88 13.17
C CYS A 5 14.03 15.21 11.97
N THR A 6 13.54 16.44 11.89
CA THR A 6 12.71 16.93 10.77
C THR A 6 13.54 16.96 9.49
N GLU A 7 14.74 17.53 9.52
CA GLU A 7 15.64 17.60 8.37
C GLU A 7 15.99 16.21 7.84
N LEU A 8 16.33 15.26 8.73
CA LEU A 8 16.63 13.89 8.32
C LEU A 8 15.40 13.19 7.72
N GLU A 9 14.20 13.42 8.26
CA GLU A 9 12.98 12.82 7.73
C GLU A 9 12.67 13.33 6.32
N THR A 10 12.74 14.66 6.12
CA THR A 10 12.59 15.27 4.80
C THR A 10 13.61 14.69 3.81
N LEU A 11 14.88 14.65 4.20
CA LEU A 11 15.96 14.15 3.35
C LEU A 11 15.76 12.68 2.92
N VAL A 12 15.43 11.79 3.85
CA VAL A 12 15.27 10.36 3.50
C VAL A 12 14.01 10.12 2.67
N LEU A 13 12.95 10.92 2.85
CA LEU A 13 11.75 10.83 2.02
C LEU A 13 12.03 11.32 0.59
N ASP A 14 12.79 12.40 0.41
CA ASP A 14 13.22 12.86 -0.91
C ASP A 14 14.14 11.83 -1.59
N TRP A 15 15.05 11.19 -0.85
CA TRP A 15 15.85 10.08 -1.38
C TRP A 15 14.99 8.90 -1.85
N LEU A 16 13.89 8.59 -1.17
CA LEU A 16 12.97 7.54 -1.61
C LEU A 16 12.23 7.93 -2.89
N ILE A 17 11.90 9.21 -3.10
CA ILE A 17 11.31 9.68 -4.36
C ILE A 17 12.25 9.36 -5.53
N GLU A 18 13.51 9.74 -5.43
CA GLU A 18 14.52 9.47 -6.45
C GLU A 18 14.74 7.96 -6.65
N ALA A 19 14.91 7.22 -5.53
CA ALA A 19 15.20 5.80 -5.52
C ALA A 19 14.09 4.97 -6.15
N CYS A 20 12.83 5.28 -5.84
CA CYS A 20 11.64 4.57 -6.33
C CYS A 20 11.12 5.13 -7.66
N GLY A 21 11.60 6.31 -8.10
CA GLY A 21 11.10 6.98 -9.31
C GLY A 21 9.69 7.53 -9.13
N LEU A 22 9.39 8.05 -7.94
CA LEU A 22 8.11 8.69 -7.66
C LEU A 22 8.04 10.06 -8.34
N PRO A 23 6.82 10.56 -8.65
CA PRO A 23 6.65 11.88 -9.27
C PRO A 23 7.19 13.03 -8.42
N ASP A 24 7.78 14.03 -9.09
CA ASP A 24 8.36 15.24 -8.45
C ASP A 24 7.34 16.04 -7.62
N ARG A 25 6.04 15.90 -7.89
CA ARG A 25 4.99 16.56 -7.11
C ARG A 25 4.94 16.13 -5.63
N PHE A 26 5.59 15.02 -5.29
CA PHE A 26 5.76 14.53 -3.92
C PHE A 26 7.04 15.04 -3.24
N HIS A 27 7.89 15.77 -3.98
CA HIS A 27 9.14 16.29 -3.45
C HIS A 27 8.88 17.46 -2.48
N SER A 28 9.68 17.51 -1.41
CA SER A 28 9.55 18.52 -0.35
C SER A 28 9.77 19.97 -0.83
N SER A 29 10.36 20.17 -2.01
CA SER A 29 10.54 21.51 -2.62
C SER A 29 9.31 22.02 -3.36
N GLY A 30 8.26 21.20 -3.49
CA GLY A 30 7.01 21.53 -4.15
C GLY A 30 5.86 21.84 -3.17
N PRO A 31 4.61 21.88 -3.67
CA PRO A 31 3.43 22.05 -2.82
C PRO A 31 3.09 20.80 -1.99
N GLY A 32 3.59 19.66 -2.41
CA GLY A 32 3.42 18.37 -1.74
C GLY A 32 4.54 18.07 -0.75
N GLY A 33 4.71 16.79 -0.48
CA GLY A 33 5.76 16.29 0.40
C GLY A 33 5.44 14.93 0.97
N GLY A 34 6.36 14.42 1.78
CA GLY A 34 6.19 13.16 2.49
C GLY A 34 6.30 13.29 4.00
N VAL A 35 5.74 12.31 4.71
CA VAL A 35 5.87 12.13 6.16
C VAL A 35 5.98 10.64 6.49
N ILE A 36 6.76 10.26 7.50
CA ILE A 36 6.84 8.88 7.95
C ILE A 36 5.75 8.60 8.99
N GLN A 37 4.76 7.82 8.60
CA GLN A 37 3.71 7.28 9.46
C GLN A 37 4.18 5.97 10.13
N ASP A 38 3.39 5.47 11.11
CA ASP A 38 3.63 4.16 11.73
C ASP A 38 3.24 3.00 10.79
N SER A 39 2.19 3.19 10.00
CA SER A 39 1.62 2.16 9.12
C SER A 39 0.91 2.78 7.93
N ALA A 40 0.66 1.96 6.89
CA ALA A 40 -0.22 2.35 5.79
C ALA A 40 -1.65 2.64 6.28
N SER A 41 -2.11 2.00 7.36
CA SER A 41 -3.42 2.32 7.96
C SER A 41 -3.48 3.76 8.42
N SER A 42 -2.47 4.25 9.16
CA SER A 42 -2.43 5.67 9.56
C SER A 42 -2.30 6.61 8.36
N ALA A 43 -1.55 6.21 7.33
CA ALA A 43 -1.42 6.96 6.08
C ALA A 43 -2.77 7.08 5.35
N SER A 44 -3.47 5.95 5.17
CA SER A 44 -4.79 5.90 4.53
C SER A 44 -5.84 6.67 5.34
N LEU A 45 -5.82 6.58 6.68
CA LEU A 45 -6.70 7.39 7.53
C LEU A 45 -6.47 8.89 7.30
N CYS A 46 -5.21 9.34 7.21
CA CYS A 46 -4.90 10.74 6.90
C CYS A 46 -5.43 11.14 5.52
N ALA A 47 -5.31 10.27 4.50
CA ALA A 47 -5.88 10.52 3.18
C ALA A 47 -7.42 10.61 3.20
N VAL A 48 -8.10 9.72 3.95
CA VAL A 48 -9.56 9.75 4.15
C VAL A 48 -10.00 11.07 4.79
N LEU A 49 -9.29 11.52 5.84
CA LEU A 49 -9.61 12.77 6.55
C LEU A 49 -9.39 13.99 5.63
N ALA A 50 -8.28 14.05 4.90
CA ALA A 50 -8.00 15.14 3.97
C ALA A 50 -9.03 15.19 2.83
N ALA A 51 -9.39 14.05 2.26
CA ALA A 51 -10.41 13.95 1.21
C ALA A 51 -11.79 14.41 1.71
N ARG A 52 -12.20 13.95 2.90
CA ARG A 52 -13.46 14.33 3.54
C ARG A 52 -13.54 15.83 3.77
N ASP A 53 -12.52 16.41 4.37
CA ASP A 53 -12.54 17.81 4.78
C ASP A 53 -12.41 18.75 3.57
N ARG A 54 -11.72 18.34 2.49
CA ARG A 54 -11.68 19.04 1.22
C ARG A 54 -13.08 19.24 0.60
N LEU A 55 -13.99 18.28 0.82
CA LEU A 55 -15.37 18.31 0.32
C LEU A 55 -16.40 18.92 1.30
N GLY A 56 -15.97 19.66 2.32
CA GLY A 56 -16.86 20.30 3.27
C GLY A 56 -17.05 19.59 4.61
N GLY A 57 -16.27 18.53 4.85
CA GLY A 57 -16.20 17.86 6.16
C GLY A 57 -17.51 17.28 6.64
N ALA A 58 -17.82 17.49 7.93
CA ALA A 58 -19.00 16.91 8.57
C ALA A 58 -20.35 17.35 7.96
N ALA A 59 -20.42 18.52 7.32
CA ALA A 59 -21.66 19.03 6.74
C ALA A 59 -22.10 18.21 5.52
N GLU A 60 -21.17 17.78 4.70
CA GLU A 60 -21.42 17.02 3.48
C GLU A 60 -21.24 15.50 3.67
N LEU A 61 -20.77 15.05 4.82
CA LEU A 61 -20.46 13.64 5.12
C LEU A 61 -21.56 12.65 4.71
N PRO A 62 -22.87 12.91 4.94
CA PRO A 62 -23.92 11.96 4.57
C PRO A 62 -23.99 11.67 3.05
N ARG A 63 -23.57 12.63 2.23
CA ARG A 63 -23.59 12.51 0.76
C ARG A 63 -22.33 11.87 0.19
N MET A 64 -21.23 11.85 0.93
CA MET A 64 -19.94 11.37 0.46
C MET A 64 -19.93 9.86 0.24
N ARG A 65 -19.16 9.41 -0.76
CA ARG A 65 -18.90 7.99 -1.07
C ARG A 65 -17.41 7.76 -1.23
N ILE A 66 -16.95 6.63 -0.72
CA ILE A 66 -15.59 6.15 -0.84
C ILE A 66 -15.61 4.84 -1.62
N TYR A 67 -14.70 4.69 -2.57
CA TYR A 67 -14.61 3.52 -3.43
C TYR A 67 -13.27 2.81 -3.19
N THR A 68 -13.30 1.50 -3.12
CA THR A 68 -12.10 0.66 -3.02
C THR A 68 -12.35 -0.70 -3.63
N SER A 69 -11.29 -1.39 -4.04
CA SER A 69 -11.40 -2.77 -4.54
C SER A 69 -11.95 -3.71 -3.44
N ALA A 70 -12.71 -4.72 -3.84
CA ALA A 70 -13.11 -5.82 -2.96
C ALA A 70 -11.90 -6.59 -2.38
N GLN A 71 -10.72 -6.45 -2.99
CA GLN A 71 -9.44 -7.01 -2.53
C GLN A 71 -8.59 -6.03 -1.70
N ALA A 72 -9.08 -4.81 -1.45
CA ALA A 72 -8.36 -3.84 -0.61
C ALA A 72 -8.12 -4.38 0.80
N HIS A 73 -7.05 -3.91 1.43
CA HIS A 73 -6.77 -4.29 2.81
C HIS A 73 -7.86 -3.79 3.77
N SER A 74 -8.22 -4.61 4.76
CA SER A 74 -9.29 -4.31 5.73
C SER A 74 -9.07 -3.02 6.55
N SER A 75 -7.85 -2.47 6.56
CA SER A 75 -7.59 -1.17 7.17
C SER A 75 -8.40 -0.05 6.51
N ILE A 76 -8.64 -0.11 5.19
CA ILE A 76 -9.41 0.92 4.48
C ILE A 76 -10.84 1.01 5.04
N GLU A 77 -11.53 -0.13 5.21
CA GLU A 77 -12.86 -0.16 5.85
C GLU A 77 -12.80 0.40 7.26
N LYS A 78 -11.79 0.00 8.04
CA LYS A 78 -11.60 0.49 9.41
C LYS A 78 -11.36 2.00 9.44
N ASP A 79 -10.52 2.52 8.55
CA ASP A 79 -10.18 3.95 8.47
C ASP A 79 -11.41 4.79 8.08
N VAL A 80 -12.24 4.29 7.16
CA VAL A 80 -13.50 4.90 6.76
C VAL A 80 -14.46 5.02 7.97
N LEU A 81 -14.60 3.94 8.74
CA LEU A 81 -15.44 3.95 9.95
C LEU A 81 -14.88 4.89 11.04
N VAL A 82 -13.57 4.89 11.25
CA VAL A 82 -12.90 5.77 12.22
C VAL A 82 -13.03 7.24 11.81
N ALA A 83 -13.02 7.54 10.51
CA ALA A 83 -13.23 8.88 9.97
C ALA A 83 -14.70 9.35 10.07
N GLY A 84 -15.61 8.52 10.61
CA GLY A 84 -17.01 8.87 10.89
C GLY A 84 -17.99 8.53 9.76
N PHE A 85 -17.55 7.86 8.71
CA PHE A 85 -18.45 7.37 7.65
C PHE A 85 -19.26 6.16 8.14
N ALA A 86 -20.47 6.01 7.64
CA ALA A 86 -21.24 4.78 7.76
C ALA A 86 -20.71 3.72 6.79
N ARG A 87 -20.91 2.44 7.14
CA ARG A 87 -20.41 1.31 6.33
C ARG A 87 -20.94 1.33 4.89
N GLU A 88 -22.18 1.78 4.70
CA GLU A 88 -22.86 1.87 3.41
C GLU A 88 -22.29 2.94 2.49
N GLN A 89 -21.48 3.85 3.03
CA GLN A 89 -20.78 4.89 2.25
C GLN A 89 -19.50 4.36 1.61
N LEU A 90 -19.01 3.20 2.06
CA LEU A 90 -17.91 2.48 1.41
C LEU A 90 -18.46 1.59 0.30
N ARG A 91 -18.04 1.85 -0.92
CA ARG A 91 -18.39 1.11 -2.13
C ARG A 91 -17.27 0.11 -2.44
N ALA A 92 -17.52 -1.17 -2.24
CA ALA A 92 -16.60 -2.23 -2.66
C ALA A 92 -16.79 -2.48 -4.17
N VAL A 93 -15.80 -2.08 -4.94
CA VAL A 93 -15.76 -2.29 -6.39
C VAL A 93 -15.35 -3.74 -6.65
N PRO A 94 -16.12 -4.51 -7.44
CA PRO A 94 -15.74 -5.85 -7.87
C PRO A 94 -14.37 -5.86 -8.56
N THR A 95 -13.76 -7.04 -8.60
CA THR A 95 -12.48 -7.25 -9.29
C THR A 95 -12.70 -7.99 -10.61
N ASP A 96 -11.74 -7.83 -11.51
CA ASP A 96 -11.62 -8.61 -12.74
C ASP A 96 -11.09 -10.04 -12.47
N VAL A 97 -10.81 -10.78 -13.55
CA VAL A 97 -10.31 -12.16 -13.48
C VAL A 97 -8.91 -12.29 -12.87
N ASP A 98 -8.14 -11.19 -12.84
CA ASP A 98 -6.79 -11.10 -12.27
C ASP A 98 -6.81 -10.51 -10.84
N PHE A 99 -8.01 -10.35 -10.27
CA PHE A 99 -8.25 -9.78 -8.93
C PHE A 99 -7.91 -8.30 -8.78
N ALA A 100 -7.70 -7.57 -9.87
CA ALA A 100 -7.55 -6.12 -9.86
C ALA A 100 -8.93 -5.43 -9.87
N MET A 101 -9.00 -4.19 -9.38
CA MET A 101 -10.23 -3.39 -9.42
C MET A 101 -10.76 -3.29 -10.86
N ASP A 102 -12.01 -3.66 -11.06
CA ASP A 102 -12.68 -3.47 -12.35
C ASP A 102 -13.00 -1.98 -12.54
N ALA A 103 -12.19 -1.32 -13.38
CA ALA A 103 -12.33 0.11 -13.61
C ALA A 103 -13.62 0.50 -14.36
N ASP A 104 -14.18 -0.39 -15.16
CA ASP A 104 -15.43 -0.10 -15.87
C ASP A 104 -16.60 -0.16 -14.88
N VAL A 105 -16.61 -1.12 -13.95
CA VAL A 105 -17.57 -1.16 -12.84
C VAL A 105 -17.40 0.05 -11.91
N LEU A 106 -16.17 0.48 -11.60
CA LEU A 106 -15.94 1.71 -10.86
C LEU A 106 -16.56 2.93 -11.55
N ALA A 107 -16.39 3.05 -12.87
CA ALA A 107 -16.97 4.16 -13.63
C ALA A 107 -18.49 4.19 -13.55
N ASP A 108 -19.15 3.04 -13.70
CA ASP A 108 -20.59 2.92 -13.58
C ASP A 108 -21.10 3.27 -12.17
N MET A 109 -20.41 2.80 -11.12
CA MET A 109 -20.76 3.10 -9.74
C MET A 109 -20.63 4.59 -9.43
N VAL A 110 -19.54 5.24 -9.86
CA VAL A 110 -19.31 6.69 -9.70
C VAL A 110 -20.38 7.48 -10.45
N ALA A 111 -20.70 7.11 -11.70
CA ALA A 111 -21.72 7.79 -12.49
C ALA A 111 -23.13 7.67 -11.85
N ALA A 112 -23.48 6.51 -11.32
CA ALA A 112 -24.74 6.29 -10.62
C ALA A 112 -24.85 7.15 -9.35
N ASP A 113 -23.81 7.15 -8.49
CA ASP A 113 -23.78 7.94 -7.26
C ASP A 113 -23.88 9.47 -7.57
N VAL A 114 -23.18 9.95 -8.61
CA VAL A 114 -23.28 11.36 -9.07
C VAL A 114 -24.69 11.68 -9.55
N ALA A 115 -25.34 10.79 -10.30
CA ALA A 115 -26.71 10.99 -10.79
C ALA A 115 -27.74 11.07 -9.63
N GLU A 116 -27.45 10.42 -8.51
CA GLU A 116 -28.23 10.50 -7.26
C GLU A 116 -27.90 11.75 -6.41
N GLY A 117 -26.97 12.59 -6.85
CA GLY A 117 -26.55 13.79 -6.13
C GLY A 117 -25.58 13.47 -4.98
N LEU A 118 -24.97 12.30 -4.95
CA LEU A 118 -23.95 11.92 -4.00
C LEU A 118 -22.57 12.47 -4.43
N LEU A 119 -21.62 12.51 -3.51
CA LEU A 119 -20.31 13.11 -3.70
C LEU A 119 -19.23 12.02 -3.67
N PRO A 120 -18.68 11.62 -4.81
CA PRO A 120 -17.46 10.80 -4.83
C PRO A 120 -16.34 11.54 -4.07
N CYS A 121 -15.96 10.99 -2.91
CA CYS A 121 -15.02 11.64 -2.01
C CYS A 121 -13.59 11.12 -2.24
N LEU A 122 -13.43 9.80 -2.27
CA LEU A 122 -12.14 9.15 -2.33
C LEU A 122 -12.25 7.85 -3.13
N VAL A 123 -11.26 7.60 -3.97
CA VAL A 123 -11.00 6.28 -4.55
C VAL A 123 -9.66 5.78 -4.03
N VAL A 124 -9.65 4.59 -3.41
CA VAL A 124 -8.42 3.93 -2.97
C VAL A 124 -8.07 2.83 -3.96
N ALA A 125 -6.98 3.00 -4.67
CA ALA A 125 -6.40 1.96 -5.53
C ALA A 125 -5.27 1.25 -4.80
N THR A 126 -5.22 -0.08 -4.89
CA THR A 126 -4.18 -0.89 -4.24
C THR A 126 -3.17 -1.40 -5.26
N VAL A 127 -1.90 -1.16 -5.03
CA VAL A 127 -0.79 -1.72 -5.81
C VAL A 127 -0.14 -2.83 -5.00
N GLY A 128 -0.45 -4.07 -5.35
CA GLY A 128 -0.04 -5.27 -4.63
C GLY A 128 -0.99 -5.63 -3.48
N THR A 129 -2.20 -6.08 -3.81
CA THR A 129 -3.20 -6.50 -2.82
C THR A 129 -2.68 -7.62 -1.91
N THR A 130 -3.15 -7.65 -0.67
CA THR A 130 -2.66 -8.60 0.34
C THR A 130 -2.95 -10.05 -0.04
N SER A 131 -4.09 -10.33 -0.66
CA SER A 131 -4.53 -11.69 -0.94
C SER A 131 -3.92 -12.29 -2.20
N SER A 132 -3.85 -11.53 -3.30
CA SER A 132 -3.42 -12.00 -4.62
C SER A 132 -2.19 -11.30 -5.17
N GLY A 133 -1.83 -10.14 -4.62
CA GLY A 133 -0.79 -9.28 -5.19
C GLY A 133 -1.26 -8.48 -6.42
N ALA A 134 -2.56 -8.46 -6.70
CA ALA A 134 -3.13 -7.75 -7.83
C ALA A 134 -2.79 -6.25 -7.81
N ILE A 135 -2.75 -5.65 -8.98
CA ILE A 135 -2.40 -4.25 -9.20
C ILE A 135 -3.62 -3.54 -9.78
N ASP A 136 -4.24 -2.67 -9.01
CA ASP A 136 -5.35 -1.87 -9.50
C ASP A 136 -4.87 -0.88 -10.59
N PRO A 137 -5.70 -0.60 -11.62
CA PRO A 137 -5.32 0.22 -12.77
C PRO A 137 -5.33 1.73 -12.42
N VAL A 138 -4.30 2.22 -11.71
CA VAL A 138 -4.21 3.58 -11.14
C VAL A 138 -4.51 4.66 -12.20
N ALA A 139 -3.97 4.53 -13.40
CA ALA A 139 -4.20 5.48 -14.48
C ALA A 139 -5.68 5.60 -14.84
N ARG A 140 -6.39 4.46 -14.95
CA ARG A 140 -7.83 4.42 -15.22
C ARG A 140 -8.65 4.97 -14.05
N VAL A 141 -8.24 4.66 -12.82
CA VAL A 141 -8.86 5.24 -11.61
C VAL A 141 -8.78 6.77 -11.65
N CYS A 142 -7.63 7.33 -12.02
CA CYS A 142 -7.49 8.78 -12.17
C CYS A 142 -8.37 9.37 -13.30
N ASP A 143 -8.57 8.65 -14.42
CA ASP A 143 -9.46 9.06 -15.49
C ASP A 143 -10.93 9.18 -15.03
N ILE A 144 -11.33 8.33 -14.10
CA ILE A 144 -12.69 8.27 -13.54
C ILE A 144 -12.87 9.28 -12.41
N ALA A 145 -11.93 9.34 -11.47
CA ALA A 145 -12.00 10.17 -10.28
C ALA A 145 -11.81 11.67 -10.57
N GLY A 146 -10.89 11.99 -11.50
CA GLY A 146 -10.52 13.38 -11.82
C GLY A 146 -11.70 14.27 -12.23
N PRO A 147 -12.55 13.87 -13.20
CA PRO A 147 -13.68 14.68 -13.65
C PRO A 147 -14.72 15.00 -12.55
N VAL A 148 -14.82 14.18 -11.52
CA VAL A 148 -15.76 14.35 -10.39
C VAL A 148 -15.09 14.97 -9.17
N GLY A 149 -13.78 15.27 -9.24
CA GLY A 149 -13.01 15.87 -8.15
C GLY A 149 -12.79 14.95 -6.95
N ALA A 150 -12.94 13.62 -7.11
CA ALA A 150 -12.65 12.68 -6.05
C ALA A 150 -11.13 12.59 -5.79
N TRP A 151 -10.75 12.46 -4.53
CA TRP A 151 -9.36 12.20 -4.11
C TRP A 151 -8.94 10.81 -4.57
N VAL A 152 -7.73 10.67 -5.09
CA VAL A 152 -7.14 9.37 -5.40
C VAL A 152 -6.00 9.08 -4.43
N HIS A 153 -6.16 8.01 -3.64
CA HIS A 153 -5.10 7.50 -2.77
C HIS A 153 -4.60 6.16 -3.31
N VAL A 154 -3.28 5.98 -3.39
CA VAL A 154 -2.68 4.71 -3.78
C VAL A 154 -2.05 4.04 -2.56
N ASP A 155 -2.60 2.90 -2.16
CA ASP A 155 -2.01 2.00 -1.16
C ASP A 155 -1.09 0.99 -1.86
N ALA A 156 0.19 1.28 -1.85
CA ALA A 156 1.25 0.39 -2.33
C ALA A 156 2.08 -0.18 -1.15
N ALA A 157 1.43 -0.43 -0.03
CA ALA A 157 2.08 -0.76 1.24
C ALA A 157 3.17 -1.82 1.13
N TRP A 158 3.00 -2.83 0.28
CA TRP A 158 3.99 -3.87 0.04
C TRP A 158 4.76 -3.64 -1.27
N ALA A 159 4.05 -3.57 -2.39
CA ALA A 159 4.64 -3.57 -3.73
C ALA A 159 5.38 -2.27 -4.06
N GLY A 160 5.06 -1.15 -3.39
CA GLY A 160 5.78 0.11 -3.56
C GLY A 160 7.29 0.01 -3.30
N SER A 161 7.73 -0.92 -2.44
CA SER A 161 9.15 -1.19 -2.24
C SER A 161 9.84 -1.77 -3.48
N ALA A 162 9.12 -2.46 -4.37
CA ALA A 162 9.70 -3.05 -5.58
C ALA A 162 10.15 -1.99 -6.59
N THR A 163 9.60 -0.79 -6.54
CA THR A 163 9.90 0.29 -7.49
C THR A 163 11.28 0.92 -7.34
N VAL A 164 12.03 0.55 -6.28
CA VAL A 164 13.47 0.81 -6.24
C VAL A 164 14.20 0.16 -7.44
N CYS A 165 13.63 -0.93 -7.99
CA CYS A 165 14.05 -1.58 -9.21
C CYS A 165 13.36 -0.91 -10.40
N PRO A 166 14.12 -0.28 -11.34
CA PRO A 166 13.52 0.46 -12.46
C PRO A 166 12.55 -0.36 -13.30
N GLU A 167 12.77 -1.66 -13.45
CA GLU A 167 11.92 -2.59 -14.20
C GLU A 167 10.51 -2.76 -13.60
N HIS A 168 10.31 -2.40 -12.34
CA HIS A 168 9.02 -2.49 -11.65
C HIS A 168 8.29 -1.14 -11.52
N ARG A 169 8.85 -0.05 -12.05
CA ARG A 169 8.24 1.29 -11.93
C ARG A 169 6.93 1.43 -12.70
N HIS A 170 6.71 0.60 -13.72
CA HIS A 170 5.45 0.53 -14.46
C HIS A 170 4.24 0.19 -13.56
N LEU A 171 4.46 -0.42 -12.38
CA LEU A 171 3.41 -0.70 -11.40
C LEU A 171 2.75 0.58 -10.85
N LEU A 172 3.40 1.73 -11.04
CA LEU A 172 2.95 3.04 -10.58
C LEU A 172 2.49 3.95 -11.73
N ASP A 173 2.15 3.38 -12.89
CA ASP A 173 1.64 4.16 -14.02
C ASP A 173 0.37 4.93 -13.64
N GLY A 174 0.38 6.25 -13.82
CA GLY A 174 -0.69 7.16 -13.40
C GLY A 174 -0.47 7.83 -12.03
N LEU A 175 0.61 7.49 -11.30
CA LEU A 175 0.91 8.05 -9.98
C LEU A 175 1.16 9.58 -10.02
N ASP A 176 1.52 10.13 -11.16
CA ASP A 176 1.68 11.56 -11.39
C ASP A 176 0.37 12.36 -11.26
N ARG A 177 -0.78 11.68 -11.22
CA ARG A 177 -2.12 12.28 -11.15
C ARG A 177 -2.85 12.06 -9.82
N VAL A 178 -2.30 11.23 -8.91
CA VAL A 178 -2.95 10.94 -7.64
C VAL A 178 -2.72 12.02 -6.60
N ASP A 179 -3.60 12.13 -5.63
CA ASP A 179 -3.50 13.11 -4.54
C ASP A 179 -2.59 12.62 -3.42
N SER A 180 -2.54 11.30 -3.17
CA SER A 180 -1.69 10.71 -2.13
C SER A 180 -1.27 9.29 -2.44
N TYR A 181 -0.13 8.90 -1.86
CA TYR A 181 0.51 7.60 -2.06
C TYR A 181 1.17 7.14 -0.77
N CYS A 182 1.10 5.85 -0.46
CA CYS A 182 1.90 5.29 0.62
C CYS A 182 2.53 3.95 0.26
N PHE A 183 3.69 3.68 0.86
CA PHE A 183 4.29 2.35 0.90
C PHE A 183 5.04 2.13 2.21
N ASN A 184 5.29 0.85 2.56
CA ASN A 184 5.87 0.50 3.85
C ASN A 184 7.32 0.01 3.71
N PRO A 185 8.35 0.85 3.91
CA PRO A 185 9.73 0.38 4.03
C PRO A 185 9.89 -0.76 5.04
N HIS A 186 9.04 -0.83 6.08
CA HIS A 186 9.05 -1.89 7.07
C HIS A 186 8.50 -3.24 6.59
N LYS A 187 7.93 -3.34 5.37
CA LYS A 187 7.49 -4.63 4.80
C LYS A 187 8.60 -5.27 3.97
N TRP A 188 9.04 -4.60 2.91
CA TRP A 188 9.94 -5.23 1.95
C TRP A 188 11.23 -4.44 1.66
N LEU A 189 11.43 -3.29 2.32
CA LEU A 189 12.62 -2.46 2.17
C LEU A 189 13.53 -2.54 3.42
N LEU A 190 13.65 -3.71 4.04
CA LEU A 190 14.57 -4.07 5.11
C LEU A 190 14.53 -3.16 6.35
N THR A 191 13.55 -2.27 6.47
CA THR A 191 13.39 -1.41 7.64
C THR A 191 12.53 -2.11 8.66
N ASN A 192 12.99 -2.20 9.90
CA ASN A 192 12.17 -2.80 10.95
C ASN A 192 10.92 -1.97 11.26
N PHE A 193 9.86 -2.68 11.63
CA PHE A 193 8.57 -2.11 12.03
C PHE A 193 8.80 -1.06 13.15
N ASP A 194 8.23 0.14 13.13
CA ASP A 194 7.22 0.67 12.26
C ASP A 194 7.79 1.80 11.36
N CYS A 195 7.52 1.79 10.06
CA CYS A 195 7.96 2.82 9.11
C CYS A 195 7.14 2.73 7.81
N SER A 196 6.27 3.70 7.59
CA SER A 196 5.46 3.85 6.38
C SER A 196 5.71 5.22 5.77
N ALA A 197 6.17 5.27 4.53
CA ALA A 197 6.32 6.52 3.80
C ALA A 197 4.95 6.91 3.21
N PHE A 198 4.46 8.08 3.55
CA PHE A 198 3.21 8.65 3.05
C PHE A 198 3.49 9.98 2.37
N TYR A 199 2.99 10.15 1.17
CA TYR A 199 3.18 11.32 0.33
C TYR A 199 1.85 11.91 -0.07
N VAL A 200 1.81 13.24 -0.16
CA VAL A 200 0.70 14.01 -0.72
C VAL A 200 1.20 14.94 -1.81
N ALA A 201 0.42 15.08 -2.86
CA ALA A 201 0.75 15.95 -3.99
C ALA A 201 0.56 17.44 -3.67
N ASP A 202 -0.29 17.73 -2.70
CA ASP A 202 -0.54 19.03 -2.09
C ASP A 202 -0.74 18.83 -0.61
N SER A 203 0.04 19.53 0.21
CA SER A 203 -0.02 19.43 1.66
C SER A 203 -1.15 20.22 2.31
N GLU A 204 -1.70 21.22 1.60
CA GLU A 204 -2.70 22.14 2.15
C GLU A 204 -3.97 21.41 2.68
N PRO A 205 -4.60 20.49 1.91
CA PRO A 205 -5.76 19.76 2.42
C PRO A 205 -5.45 18.88 3.64
N LEU A 206 -4.26 18.26 3.67
CA LEU A 206 -3.84 17.43 4.80
C LEU A 206 -3.64 18.28 6.06
N LEU A 207 -2.94 19.40 5.94
CA LEU A 207 -2.71 20.34 7.03
C LEU A 207 -4.03 20.96 7.51
N GLY A 208 -4.93 21.31 6.58
CA GLY A 208 -6.26 21.84 6.91
C GLY A 208 -7.09 20.88 7.76
N SER A 209 -6.92 19.57 7.57
CA SER A 209 -7.65 18.55 8.32
C SER A 209 -7.03 18.20 9.67
N LEU A 210 -5.70 18.26 9.80
CA LEU A 210 -4.99 17.68 10.94
C LEU A 210 -4.32 18.73 11.84
N SER A 211 -4.07 19.95 11.33
CA SER A 211 -3.34 20.96 12.11
C SER A 211 -4.23 21.59 13.18
N ILE A 212 -3.78 21.49 14.42
CA ILE A 212 -4.32 22.23 15.56
C ILE A 212 -3.13 22.95 16.21
N VAL A 213 -3.03 24.26 15.98
CA VAL A 213 -1.91 25.08 16.47
C VAL A 213 -2.37 25.92 17.67
N PRO A 214 -2.23 25.41 18.90
CA PRO A 214 -2.46 26.23 20.12
C PRO A 214 -1.45 27.38 20.18
N ASP A 215 -1.83 28.48 20.83
CA ASP A 215 -1.00 29.69 20.88
C ASP A 215 0.41 29.44 21.43
N TYR A 216 0.57 28.53 22.40
CA TYR A 216 1.88 28.20 22.99
C TYR A 216 2.84 27.44 22.05
N LEU A 217 2.34 26.95 20.91
CA LEU A 217 3.13 26.27 19.86
C LEU A 217 3.41 27.16 18.67
N ARG A 218 2.78 28.32 18.56
CA ARG A 218 3.06 29.27 17.50
C ARG A 218 4.45 29.88 17.65
N ASN A 219 5.15 29.95 16.54
CA ASN A 219 6.43 30.65 16.44
C ASN A 219 6.56 31.30 15.05
N ALA A 220 7.38 32.33 14.96
CA ALA A 220 7.51 33.12 13.74
C ALA A 220 7.97 32.31 12.51
N ALA A 221 8.79 31.29 12.69
CA ALA A 221 9.30 30.45 11.60
C ALA A 221 8.18 29.51 11.06
N SER A 222 7.35 28.94 11.96
CA SER A 222 6.19 28.13 11.53
C SER A 222 5.13 29.01 10.86
N ASP A 223 4.84 30.18 11.40
CA ASP A 223 3.88 31.14 10.81
C ASP A 223 4.35 31.68 9.47
N ALA A 224 5.66 31.77 9.25
CA ALA A 224 6.28 32.16 7.97
C ALA A 224 6.39 31.02 6.94
N GLY A 225 6.04 29.78 7.33
CA GLY A 225 6.21 28.60 6.47
C GLY A 225 7.66 28.20 6.22
N GLU A 226 8.61 28.68 7.07
CA GLU A 226 10.03 28.41 6.93
C GLU A 226 10.45 27.03 7.46
N VAL A 227 9.55 26.38 8.22
CA VAL A 227 9.80 25.07 8.83
C VAL A 227 8.60 24.14 8.64
N VAL A 228 8.87 22.84 8.52
CA VAL A 228 7.84 21.81 8.48
C VAL A 228 7.61 21.27 9.88
N ASP A 229 6.37 21.31 10.34
CA ASP A 229 5.94 20.69 11.60
C ASP A 229 5.22 19.37 11.30
N TYR A 230 5.95 18.26 11.21
CA TYR A 230 5.40 16.93 10.88
C TYR A 230 4.34 16.39 11.83
N ARG A 231 4.18 16.98 13.04
CA ARG A 231 3.06 16.67 13.94
C ARG A 231 1.70 17.00 13.31
N ASP A 232 1.68 17.97 12.37
CA ASP A 232 0.47 18.41 11.68
C ASP A 232 0.19 17.60 10.40
N TRP A 233 1.06 16.62 10.07
CA TRP A 233 0.94 15.70 8.94
C TRP A 233 0.42 14.32 9.34
N GLN A 234 0.01 14.14 10.58
CA GLN A 234 -0.43 12.86 11.14
C GLN A 234 -1.42 13.05 12.29
N VAL A 235 -2.12 11.98 12.67
CA VAL A 235 -3.08 12.03 13.77
C VAL A 235 -2.38 12.18 15.14
N PRO A 236 -1.36 11.37 15.51
CA PRO A 236 -0.67 11.54 16.78
C PRO A 236 0.24 12.76 16.80
N LEU A 237 0.15 13.60 17.85
CA LEU A 237 1.07 14.73 18.04
C LEU A 237 2.51 14.27 18.35
N GLY A 238 2.66 13.25 19.20
CA GLY A 238 3.97 12.67 19.54
C GLY A 238 4.47 11.77 18.43
N ARG A 239 5.78 11.90 18.08
CA ARG A 239 6.40 11.18 16.98
C ARG A 239 7.65 10.45 17.43
N ARG A 240 7.85 9.22 16.92
CA ARG A 240 9.13 8.52 17.02
C ARG A 240 10.08 9.04 15.96
N PHE A 241 11.38 8.98 16.21
CA PHE A 241 12.41 9.29 15.21
C PHE A 241 12.61 8.13 14.24
N ARG A 242 11.58 7.84 13.42
CA ARG A 242 11.56 6.71 12.46
C ARG A 242 12.55 6.91 11.31
N ALA A 243 12.79 8.16 10.93
CA ALA A 243 13.73 8.49 9.86
C ALA A 243 15.13 7.94 10.09
N LEU A 244 15.58 7.85 11.35
CA LEU A 244 16.93 7.38 11.67
C LEU A 244 17.15 5.92 11.23
N LYS A 245 16.21 5.03 11.52
CA LYS A 245 16.35 3.62 11.12
C LYS A 245 16.26 3.44 9.59
N LEU A 246 15.41 4.20 8.92
CA LEU A 246 15.34 4.21 7.46
C LEU A 246 16.66 4.73 6.86
N TRP A 247 17.21 5.80 7.41
CA TRP A 247 18.52 6.32 7.01
C TRP A 247 19.63 5.27 7.15
N PHE A 248 19.66 4.53 8.27
CA PHE A 248 20.64 3.45 8.45
C PHE A 248 20.50 2.36 7.40
N VAL A 249 19.26 1.96 7.05
CA VAL A 249 19.02 0.97 5.99
C VAL A 249 19.52 1.47 4.65
N LEU A 250 19.13 2.70 4.25
CA LEU A 250 19.53 3.29 2.98
C LEU A 250 21.07 3.46 2.89
N ARG A 251 21.72 3.85 3.99
CA ARG A 251 23.18 4.03 4.04
C ARG A 251 23.96 2.72 4.11
N SER A 252 23.41 1.71 4.79
CA SER A 252 24.09 0.42 4.99
C SER A 252 24.02 -0.47 3.75
N TYR A 253 22.82 -0.62 3.16
CA TYR A 253 22.64 -1.49 1.99
C TYR A 253 22.90 -0.75 0.68
N GLY A 254 22.71 0.57 0.64
CA GLY A 254 22.66 1.34 -0.58
C GLY A 254 21.50 0.93 -1.48
N ILE A 255 21.25 1.71 -2.54
CA ILE A 255 20.14 1.41 -3.43
C ILE A 255 20.37 0.12 -4.22
N GLU A 256 21.61 -0.18 -4.61
CA GLU A 256 21.92 -1.41 -5.34
C GLU A 256 21.77 -2.66 -4.47
N GLY A 257 22.09 -2.59 -3.17
CA GLY A 257 21.85 -3.70 -2.24
C GLY A 257 20.36 -3.97 -2.06
N LEU A 258 19.53 -2.91 -1.96
CA LEU A 258 18.08 -3.04 -1.88
C LEU A 258 17.48 -3.60 -3.18
N ARG A 259 17.95 -3.16 -4.35
CA ARG A 259 17.58 -3.72 -5.65
C ARG A 259 17.92 -5.19 -5.76
N ALA A 260 19.14 -5.56 -5.38
CA ALA A 260 19.59 -6.96 -5.42
C ALA A 260 18.70 -7.85 -4.54
N HIS A 261 18.33 -7.38 -3.34
CA HIS A 261 17.44 -8.09 -2.42
C HIS A 261 16.04 -8.32 -3.04
N ILE A 262 15.42 -7.28 -3.58
CA ILE A 262 14.10 -7.37 -4.22
C ILE A 262 14.14 -8.34 -5.41
N ARG A 263 15.13 -8.18 -6.31
CA ARG A 263 15.30 -9.05 -7.48
C ARG A 263 15.48 -10.52 -7.11
N ALA A 264 16.25 -10.81 -6.06
CA ALA A 264 16.45 -12.17 -5.58
C ALA A 264 15.14 -12.80 -5.10
N HIS A 265 14.30 -12.04 -4.39
CA HIS A 265 13.00 -12.51 -3.92
C HIS A 265 12.01 -12.71 -5.08
N VAL A 266 11.96 -11.80 -6.05
CA VAL A 266 11.11 -11.93 -7.24
C VAL A 266 11.53 -13.16 -8.06
N ALA A 267 12.82 -13.36 -8.26
CA ALA A 267 13.34 -14.52 -8.99
C ALA A 267 13.03 -15.84 -8.26
N ALA A 268 13.19 -15.89 -6.95
CA ALA A 268 12.87 -17.07 -6.15
C ALA A 268 11.36 -17.39 -6.16
N ALA A 269 10.50 -16.38 -6.12
CA ALA A 269 9.06 -16.57 -6.25
C ALA A 269 8.66 -17.09 -7.65
N ALA A 270 9.33 -16.62 -8.70
CA ALA A 270 9.10 -17.10 -10.06
C ALA A 270 9.51 -18.58 -10.20
N ASP A 271 10.70 -18.96 -9.72
CA ASP A 271 11.14 -20.37 -9.71
C ASP A 271 10.17 -21.26 -8.93
N LEU A 272 9.67 -20.79 -7.76
CA LEU A 272 8.64 -21.51 -7.01
C LEU A 272 7.36 -21.70 -7.82
N ALA A 273 6.86 -20.64 -8.44
CA ALA A 273 5.63 -20.70 -9.25
C ALA A 273 5.76 -21.70 -10.40
N ASP A 274 6.89 -21.69 -11.11
CA ASP A 274 7.18 -22.64 -12.21
C ASP A 274 7.21 -24.10 -11.70
N ARG A 275 7.84 -24.35 -10.57
CA ARG A 275 7.88 -25.71 -9.95
C ARG A 275 6.50 -26.17 -9.50
N MET A 276 5.69 -25.28 -8.93
CA MET A 276 4.33 -25.61 -8.50
C MET A 276 3.41 -25.86 -9.67
N ALA A 277 3.52 -25.07 -10.75
CA ALA A 277 2.77 -25.29 -11.98
C ALA A 277 3.11 -26.62 -12.68
N ALA A 278 4.31 -27.16 -12.46
CA ALA A 278 4.71 -28.46 -12.98
C ALA A 278 4.17 -29.65 -12.17
N ASN A 279 3.65 -29.43 -10.95
CA ASN A 279 3.07 -30.48 -10.11
C ASN A 279 1.57 -30.65 -10.45
N PRO A 280 1.13 -31.83 -10.93
CA PRO A 280 -0.26 -32.06 -11.34
C PRO A 280 -1.28 -31.98 -10.17
N ALA A 281 -0.83 -32.06 -8.92
CA ALA A 281 -1.69 -31.92 -7.73
C ALA A 281 -1.93 -30.46 -7.33
N LEU A 282 -1.18 -29.51 -7.89
CA LEU A 282 -1.23 -28.09 -7.54
C LEU A 282 -1.61 -27.22 -8.72
N GLU A 283 -2.24 -26.10 -8.44
CA GLU A 283 -2.52 -25.05 -9.43
C GLU A 283 -2.21 -23.67 -8.85
N LEU A 284 -1.79 -22.73 -9.70
CA LEU A 284 -1.71 -21.32 -9.32
C LEU A 284 -3.12 -20.73 -9.27
N ALA A 285 -3.47 -20.13 -8.14
CA ALA A 285 -4.81 -19.61 -7.88
C ALA A 285 -4.98 -18.13 -8.27
N ALA A 286 -3.88 -17.45 -8.58
CA ALA A 286 -3.82 -16.08 -9.09
C ALA A 286 -2.56 -15.92 -9.95
N PRO A 287 -2.50 -14.90 -10.83
CA PRO A 287 -1.27 -14.54 -11.53
C PRO A 287 -0.11 -14.30 -10.55
N LEU A 288 1.09 -14.72 -10.94
CA LEU A 288 2.29 -14.42 -10.14
C LEU A 288 2.48 -12.91 -10.04
N SER A 289 2.61 -12.41 -8.80
CA SER A 289 2.86 -11.01 -8.56
C SER A 289 4.08 -10.81 -7.67
N LEU A 290 5.16 -10.32 -8.25
CA LEU A 290 6.41 -10.00 -7.54
C LEU A 290 6.89 -11.17 -6.67
N GLY A 291 6.94 -11.00 -5.34
CA GLY A 291 7.33 -12.02 -4.36
C GLY A 291 6.18 -12.84 -3.77
N LEU A 292 4.95 -12.80 -4.37
CA LEU A 292 3.78 -13.52 -3.85
C LEU A 292 3.32 -14.60 -4.82
N VAL A 293 3.31 -15.86 -4.35
CA VAL A 293 2.75 -17.00 -5.06
C VAL A 293 1.49 -17.48 -4.34
N CYS A 294 0.37 -17.51 -5.06
CA CYS A 294 -0.91 -18.03 -4.59
C CYS A 294 -1.16 -19.38 -5.24
N LEU A 295 -1.31 -20.42 -4.44
CA LEU A 295 -1.48 -21.81 -4.93
C LEU A 295 -2.55 -22.56 -4.15
N ARG A 296 -3.10 -23.61 -4.76
CA ARG A 296 -4.05 -24.50 -4.13
C ARG A 296 -3.91 -25.92 -4.65
N HIS A 297 -4.42 -26.88 -3.89
CA HIS A 297 -4.54 -28.26 -4.32
C HIS A 297 -5.73 -28.40 -5.31
N VAL A 298 -5.53 -29.16 -6.40
CA VAL A 298 -6.58 -29.37 -7.43
C VAL A 298 -7.83 -30.08 -6.89
N ASP A 299 -7.70 -30.89 -5.84
CA ASP A 299 -8.80 -31.59 -5.17
C ASP A 299 -9.65 -30.70 -4.26
N GLY A 300 -9.39 -29.38 -4.25
CA GLY A 300 -10.25 -28.38 -3.61
C GLY A 300 -9.79 -27.90 -2.24
N ASP A 301 -10.72 -27.27 -1.52
CA ASP A 301 -10.42 -26.51 -0.31
C ASP A 301 -9.91 -27.39 0.84
N GLU A 302 -10.54 -28.56 1.08
CA GLU A 302 -10.12 -29.45 2.15
C GLU A 302 -8.69 -30.01 1.95
N ALA A 303 -8.32 -30.32 0.69
CA ALA A 303 -6.97 -30.75 0.36
C ALA A 303 -5.96 -29.62 0.53
N SER A 304 -6.33 -28.41 0.11
CA SER A 304 -5.51 -27.21 0.31
C SER A 304 -5.26 -26.91 1.80
N GLU A 305 -6.29 -27.02 2.63
CA GLU A 305 -6.17 -26.81 4.09
C GLU A 305 -5.33 -27.88 4.76
N ARG A 306 -5.47 -29.17 4.34
CA ARG A 306 -4.59 -30.25 4.82
C ARG A 306 -3.15 -30.01 4.43
N LEU A 307 -2.89 -29.60 3.19
CA LEU A 307 -1.53 -29.29 2.73
C LEU A 307 -0.91 -28.15 3.56
N LEU A 308 -1.63 -27.04 3.76
CA LEU A 308 -1.15 -25.93 4.61
C LEU A 308 -0.83 -26.41 6.02
N THR A 309 -1.72 -27.21 6.62
CA THR A 309 -1.55 -27.74 7.96
C THR A 309 -0.31 -28.66 8.05
N ALA A 310 -0.09 -29.52 7.05
CA ALA A 310 1.07 -30.40 6.98
C ALA A 310 2.38 -29.62 6.86
N VAL A 311 2.42 -28.59 5.97
CA VAL A 311 3.57 -27.70 5.82
C VAL A 311 3.90 -27.02 7.15
N ASN A 312 2.92 -26.36 7.77
CA ASN A 312 3.13 -25.62 9.02
C ASN A 312 3.49 -26.53 10.20
N SER A 313 2.96 -27.76 10.24
CA SER A 313 3.27 -28.76 11.27
C SER A 313 4.65 -29.38 11.10
N SER A 314 5.24 -29.35 9.91
CA SER A 314 6.59 -29.87 9.65
C SER A 314 7.69 -29.13 10.41
N GLY A 315 7.43 -27.86 10.80
CA GLY A 315 8.44 -26.97 11.40
C GLY A 315 9.50 -26.48 10.42
N ARG A 316 9.41 -26.85 9.13
CA ARG A 316 10.37 -26.46 8.09
C ARG A 316 9.98 -25.14 7.41
N ALA A 317 8.69 -24.84 7.35
CA ALA A 317 8.15 -23.59 6.77
C ALA A 317 6.87 -23.18 7.51
N PHE A 318 6.51 -21.90 7.40
CA PHE A 318 5.25 -21.36 7.88
C PHE A 318 4.59 -20.52 6.78
N LEU A 319 3.44 -20.97 6.31
CA LEU A 319 2.66 -20.30 5.27
C LEU A 319 1.34 -19.78 5.86
N THR A 320 0.72 -18.86 5.13
CA THR A 320 -0.62 -18.34 5.44
C THR A 320 -1.60 -18.74 4.35
N HIS A 321 -2.88 -18.47 4.58
CA HIS A 321 -3.93 -18.66 3.58
C HIS A 321 -4.74 -17.39 3.35
N THR A 322 -5.52 -17.41 2.29
CA THR A 322 -6.57 -16.44 1.98
C THR A 322 -7.72 -17.15 1.27
N ARG A 323 -8.77 -16.40 0.93
CA ARG A 323 -9.78 -16.84 -0.01
C ARG A 323 -9.77 -15.93 -1.24
N LEU A 324 -9.79 -16.55 -2.41
CA LEU A 324 -9.96 -15.89 -3.71
C LEU A 324 -11.18 -16.55 -4.38
N ASP A 325 -12.21 -15.77 -4.71
CA ASP A 325 -13.50 -16.28 -5.21
C ASP A 325 -14.06 -17.42 -4.34
N ASP A 326 -14.06 -17.20 -3.01
CA ASP A 326 -14.46 -18.15 -1.99
C ASP A 326 -13.62 -19.44 -1.91
N ARG A 327 -12.62 -19.64 -2.77
CA ARG A 327 -11.71 -20.80 -2.76
C ARG A 327 -10.57 -20.62 -1.76
N TYR A 328 -10.23 -21.68 -1.03
CA TYR A 328 -9.11 -21.68 -0.11
C TYR A 328 -7.77 -21.71 -0.85
N VAL A 329 -6.90 -20.74 -0.59
CA VAL A 329 -5.63 -20.51 -1.29
C VAL A 329 -4.48 -20.39 -0.30
N LEU A 330 -3.41 -21.13 -0.52
CA LEU A 330 -2.16 -20.98 0.22
C LEU A 330 -1.40 -19.77 -0.35
N ARG A 331 -0.88 -18.93 0.54
CA ARG A 331 -0.06 -17.77 0.19
C ARG A 331 1.39 -18.00 0.58
N VAL A 332 2.26 -17.94 -0.41
CA VAL A 332 3.72 -17.95 -0.19
C VAL A 332 4.25 -16.56 -0.49
N ALA A 333 4.53 -15.79 0.56
CA ALA A 333 5.10 -14.45 0.45
C ALA A 333 6.62 -14.50 0.67
N VAL A 334 7.38 -14.36 -0.41
CA VAL A 334 8.84 -14.30 -0.38
C VAL A 334 9.27 -12.87 -0.09
N GLY A 335 9.59 -12.56 1.17
CA GLY A 335 9.84 -11.16 1.58
C GLY A 335 10.60 -11.03 2.90
N GLY A 336 10.97 -12.12 3.54
CA GLY A 336 11.72 -12.10 4.81
C GLY A 336 13.17 -11.67 4.60
N THR A 337 13.70 -10.85 5.51
CA THR A 337 15.08 -10.32 5.45
C THR A 337 16.13 -11.40 5.23
N TRP A 338 15.91 -12.60 5.78
CA TRP A 338 16.86 -13.73 5.73
C TRP A 338 16.41 -14.84 4.79
N THR A 339 15.34 -14.63 4.02
CA THR A 339 14.86 -15.62 3.05
C THR A 339 15.80 -15.64 1.84
N THR A 340 16.32 -16.81 1.51
CA THR A 340 17.20 -17.05 0.37
C THR A 340 16.53 -17.94 -0.68
N ALA A 341 17.13 -18.07 -1.86
CA ALA A 341 16.65 -18.97 -2.90
C ALA A 341 16.66 -20.44 -2.44
N GLU A 342 17.63 -20.84 -1.60
CA GLU A 342 17.70 -22.18 -1.02
C GLU A 342 16.48 -22.48 -0.14
N HIS A 343 16.07 -21.55 0.73
CA HIS A 343 14.87 -21.71 1.55
C HIS A 343 13.60 -21.89 0.71
N VAL A 344 13.51 -21.15 -0.41
CA VAL A 344 12.36 -21.26 -1.33
C VAL A 344 12.40 -22.59 -2.09
N THR A 345 13.59 -23.07 -2.46
CA THR A 345 13.78 -24.42 -3.08
C THR A 345 13.37 -25.52 -2.11
N GLU A 346 13.79 -25.47 -0.82
CA GLU A 346 13.40 -26.41 0.21
C GLU A 346 11.88 -26.41 0.45
N LEU A 347 11.24 -25.23 0.38
CA LEU A 347 9.79 -25.12 0.45
C LEU A 347 9.11 -25.79 -0.76
N ALA A 348 9.65 -25.61 -1.98
CA ALA A 348 9.11 -26.24 -3.18
C ALA A 348 9.20 -27.78 -3.09
N GLU A 349 10.31 -28.31 -2.57
CA GLU A 349 10.47 -29.74 -2.32
C GLU A 349 9.46 -30.26 -1.29
N LEU A 350 9.27 -29.52 -0.17
CA LEU A 350 8.30 -29.85 0.86
C LEU A 350 6.86 -29.86 0.33
N LEU A 351 6.49 -28.86 -0.48
CA LEU A 351 5.17 -28.79 -1.11
C LEU A 351 4.94 -29.98 -2.06
N ASN A 352 5.95 -30.37 -2.84
CA ASN A 352 5.87 -31.52 -3.73
C ASN A 352 5.82 -32.86 -2.99
N GLU A 353 6.44 -32.95 -1.81
CA GLU A 353 6.40 -34.15 -0.95
C GLU A 353 5.03 -34.35 -0.30
N LEU A 354 4.34 -33.27 0.05
CA LEU A 354 3.12 -33.27 0.85
C LEU A 354 1.82 -33.14 0.03
N ALA A 355 1.89 -32.68 -1.22
CA ALA A 355 0.76 -32.58 -2.13
C ALA A 355 0.51 -33.97 -2.81
#